data_94db8762ae2bdd483fae9fa6e2f5522d
#
_entry.id   94db8762ae2bdd483fae9fa6e2f5522d
#
_cell.length_a   1.000
_cell.length_b   1.000
_cell.length_c   1.000
_cell.angle_alpha   90.00
_cell.angle_beta   90.00
_cell.angle_gamma   90.00
#
_symmetry.space_group_name_H-M   'P 1'
#
loop_
_entity.id
_entity.type
_entity.pdbx_description
1 polymer ?
#
loop_
_entity_poly.entity_id
_entity_poly.type
_entity_poly.pdbx_seq_one_letter_code
_entity_poly.pdbx_strand_id
1 'polypeptide(L)'
;MTKIGINGFGRIGRFVFRASTKRDDLEGVAINDLLPVDYMAYMLKYDKMHGRFDGTVDYDMEKSLLIVNGKPIRVTACRDPKEIGWGEAGAEYVVESTGLFLTKEKAQAHLEAGAKYVVMSAPSKDDTPMFVCGVNQDSYVPGTQIVSNASCTTNCLAPIAKVLNDKFGIKEGLMTTVHSTTATQKTVDGPSMKDWRGGRAASANIIPSSTGAAKAVGKVIPELNGKLTGISMRVPTLDVSVVDLTCNLEKPATKADICAAMKEASEGELKGVLGYTEDAVVSSDFLGDPHTSIFDANAGVYLTDNFVKVISWYDNEIGYSNKVLDLIAHMKKVNG
;
A
#
# COMPACT_ATOMS: atom_id res chain seq x y z
N MET A 1 20.96 4.99 9.97
CA MET A 1 19.66 4.32 9.76
C MET A 1 18.57 5.09 10.44
N THR A 2 17.47 5.36 9.73
CA THR A 2 16.26 5.96 10.29
C THR A 2 15.48 4.91 11.05
N LYS A 3 15.16 5.17 12.30
CA LYS A 3 14.48 4.22 13.19
C LYS A 3 12.96 4.34 13.03
N ILE A 4 12.30 3.20 12.77
CA ILE A 4 10.86 3.13 12.59
C ILE A 4 10.17 2.32 13.68
N GLY A 5 9.00 2.79 14.10
CA GLY A 5 8.03 2.07 14.91
C GLY A 5 6.86 1.58 14.04
N ILE A 6 6.22 0.48 14.42
CA ILE A 6 5.06 -0.06 13.70
C ILE A 6 3.92 -0.24 14.69
N ASN A 7 2.81 0.44 14.43
CA ASN A 7 1.58 0.26 15.19
C ASN A 7 0.61 -0.65 14.40
N GLY A 8 0.35 -1.84 14.93
CA GLY A 8 -0.39 -2.89 14.25
C GLY A 8 0.52 -3.86 13.47
N PHE A 9 0.61 -5.09 13.94
CA PHE A 9 1.44 -6.14 13.34
C PHE A 9 0.59 -7.15 12.52
N GLY A 10 -0.43 -6.61 11.86
CA GLY A 10 -1.24 -7.30 10.86
C GLY A 10 -0.42 -7.60 9.59
N ARG A 11 -1.08 -7.91 8.48
CA ARG A 11 -0.36 -8.22 7.23
C ARG A 11 0.58 -7.08 6.82
N ILE A 12 0.07 -5.87 6.65
CA ILE A 12 0.89 -4.73 6.19
C ILE A 12 2.01 -4.40 7.18
N GLY A 13 1.74 -4.30 8.48
CA GLY A 13 2.79 -4.02 9.48
C GLY A 13 3.90 -5.06 9.46
N ARG A 14 3.57 -6.38 9.32
CA ARG A 14 4.57 -7.44 9.19
C ARG A 14 5.39 -7.32 7.91
N PHE A 15 4.77 -6.97 6.77
CA PHE A 15 5.52 -6.85 5.51
C PHE A 15 6.34 -5.57 5.43
N VAL A 16 5.88 -4.48 5.99
CA VAL A 16 6.72 -3.29 6.24
C VAL A 16 7.94 -3.68 7.08
N PHE A 17 7.74 -4.45 8.18
CA PHE A 17 8.84 -4.91 9.00
C PHE A 17 9.79 -5.84 8.21
N ARG A 18 9.26 -6.86 7.50
CA ARG A 18 10.08 -7.76 6.67
C ARG A 18 10.86 -6.99 5.60
N ALA A 19 10.24 -6.02 4.93
CA ALA A 19 10.91 -5.19 3.93
C ALA A 19 12.01 -4.32 4.56
N SER A 20 11.79 -3.76 5.76
CA SER A 20 12.80 -2.96 6.47
C SER A 20 14.06 -3.75 6.82
N THR A 21 13.94 -5.06 7.07
CA THR A 21 15.12 -5.91 7.36
C THR A 21 16.06 -6.13 6.18
N LYS A 22 15.63 -5.80 4.97
CA LYS A 22 16.41 -5.89 3.72
C LYS A 22 16.97 -4.53 3.28
N ARG A 23 16.84 -3.50 4.12
CA ARG A 23 17.29 -2.11 3.83
C ARG A 23 18.39 -1.68 4.78
N ASP A 24 19.28 -0.85 4.26
CA ASP A 24 20.39 -0.27 5.01
C ASP A 24 20.11 1.15 5.53
N ASP A 25 19.01 1.78 5.04
CA ASP A 25 18.61 3.13 5.40
C ASP A 25 17.57 3.20 6.52
N LEU A 26 16.81 2.12 6.75
CA LEU A 26 15.72 2.04 7.72
C LEU A 26 15.90 0.85 8.68
N GLU A 27 15.48 1.02 9.93
CA GLU A 27 15.54 -0.02 10.96
C GLU A 27 14.27 -0.04 11.81
N GLY A 28 13.56 -1.18 11.85
CA GLY A 28 12.45 -1.40 12.77
C GLY A 28 12.98 -1.59 14.20
N VAL A 29 12.57 -0.73 15.14
CA VAL A 29 13.04 -0.76 16.53
C VAL A 29 11.95 -1.03 17.55
N ALA A 30 10.69 -0.82 17.20
CA ALA A 30 9.56 -1.04 18.09
C ALA A 30 8.30 -1.44 17.34
N ILE A 31 7.50 -2.29 17.95
CA ILE A 31 6.20 -2.73 17.43
C ILE A 31 5.18 -2.64 18.56
N ASN A 32 4.00 -2.14 18.25
CA ASN A 32 2.83 -2.20 19.13
C ASN A 32 1.75 -3.07 18.49
N ASP A 33 1.32 -4.10 19.19
CA ASP A 33 0.15 -4.92 18.84
C ASP A 33 -0.43 -5.55 20.11
N LEU A 34 -1.71 -5.91 20.10
CA LEU A 34 -2.37 -6.52 21.27
C LEU A 34 -2.10 -8.03 21.40
N LEU A 35 -1.31 -8.59 20.50
CA LEU A 35 -0.92 -9.99 20.50
C LEU A 35 0.30 -10.23 21.39
N PRO A 36 0.44 -11.42 22.01
CA PRO A 36 1.64 -11.77 22.75
C PRO A 36 2.84 -11.95 21.82
N VAL A 37 4.04 -11.67 22.32
CA VAL A 37 5.26 -11.59 21.50
C VAL A 37 5.66 -12.91 20.87
N ASP A 38 5.42 -14.05 21.54
CA ASP A 38 5.66 -15.40 20.99
C ASP A 38 4.79 -15.68 19.76
N TYR A 39 3.52 -15.27 19.81
CA TYR A 39 2.63 -15.39 18.67
C TYR A 39 3.00 -14.42 17.54
N MET A 40 3.48 -13.23 17.86
CA MET A 40 4.01 -12.30 16.85
C MET A 40 5.26 -12.88 16.18
N ALA A 41 6.16 -13.52 16.92
CA ALA A 41 7.32 -14.23 16.38
C ALA A 41 6.89 -15.37 15.43
N TYR A 42 5.89 -16.15 15.83
CA TYR A 42 5.32 -17.20 14.98
C TYR A 42 4.77 -16.63 13.67
N MET A 43 3.95 -15.56 13.72
CA MET A 43 3.37 -14.93 12.53
C MET A 43 4.42 -14.26 11.65
N LEU A 44 5.50 -13.73 12.19
CA LEU A 44 6.60 -13.18 11.40
C LEU A 44 7.36 -14.28 10.68
N LYS A 45 7.57 -15.42 11.36
CA LYS A 45 8.36 -16.55 10.86
C LYS A 45 7.67 -17.28 9.71
N TYR A 46 6.35 -17.44 9.78
CA TYR A 46 5.59 -18.25 8.83
C TYR A 46 4.53 -17.43 8.11
N ASP A 47 4.55 -17.47 6.79
CA ASP A 47 3.51 -16.88 5.95
C ASP A 47 3.23 -17.80 4.75
N LYS A 48 1.95 -17.95 4.38
CA LYS A 48 1.57 -18.84 3.29
C LYS A 48 1.95 -18.26 1.92
N MET A 49 1.74 -16.96 1.74
CA MET A 49 1.93 -16.32 0.43
C MET A 49 3.40 -15.98 0.18
N HIS A 50 4.07 -15.40 1.19
CA HIS A 50 5.43 -14.89 1.05
C HIS A 50 6.48 -15.79 1.71
N GLY A 51 6.09 -17.01 2.09
CA GLY A 51 7.01 -18.02 2.62
C GLY A 51 7.56 -17.68 4.02
N ARG A 52 8.54 -18.47 4.44
CA ARG A 52 9.22 -18.23 5.71
C ARG A 52 10.03 -16.94 5.67
N PHE A 53 10.13 -16.30 6.84
CA PHE A 53 11.03 -15.17 7.00
C PHE A 53 12.47 -15.58 6.66
N ASP A 54 13.12 -14.77 5.84
CA ASP A 54 14.52 -14.97 5.46
C ASP A 54 15.45 -14.41 6.54
N GLY A 55 15.72 -15.22 7.54
CA GLY A 55 16.50 -14.85 8.71
C GLY A 55 16.09 -15.59 9.97
N THR A 56 16.62 -15.15 11.10
CA THR A 56 16.32 -15.73 12.42
C THR A 56 15.23 -14.91 13.13
N VAL A 57 14.29 -15.61 13.77
CA VAL A 57 13.24 -15.00 14.60
C VAL A 57 13.17 -15.75 15.92
N ASP A 58 13.31 -15.03 17.00
CA ASP A 58 13.19 -15.49 18.37
C ASP A 58 12.45 -14.44 19.23
N TYR A 59 12.22 -14.69 20.49
CA TYR A 59 11.52 -13.77 21.40
C TYR A 59 11.97 -13.94 22.85
N ASP A 60 11.75 -12.89 23.65
CA ASP A 60 11.93 -12.87 25.11
C ASP A 60 10.60 -12.41 25.73
N MET A 61 9.88 -13.36 26.38
CA MET A 61 8.57 -13.08 27.01
C MET A 61 8.71 -12.14 28.22
N GLU A 62 9.77 -12.28 29.00
CA GLU A 62 9.95 -11.51 30.24
C GLU A 62 10.21 -10.03 29.93
N LYS A 63 11.01 -9.78 28.89
CA LYS A 63 11.37 -8.43 28.45
C LYS A 63 10.44 -7.87 27.37
N SER A 64 9.48 -8.67 26.91
CA SER A 64 8.60 -8.30 25.77
C SER A 64 9.41 -7.86 24.53
N LEU A 65 10.36 -8.70 24.11
CA LEU A 65 11.19 -8.45 22.95
C LEU A 65 10.94 -9.47 21.85
N LEU A 66 10.76 -9.00 20.65
CA LEU A 66 10.92 -9.79 19.44
C LEU A 66 12.38 -9.69 19.00
N ILE A 67 13.05 -10.83 18.75
CA ILE A 67 14.47 -10.86 18.39
C ILE A 67 14.58 -11.31 16.93
N VAL A 68 15.04 -10.40 16.05
CA VAL A 68 15.12 -10.66 14.61
C VAL A 68 16.55 -10.44 14.14
N ASN A 69 17.15 -11.46 13.55
CA ASN A 69 18.55 -11.45 13.12
C ASN A 69 19.51 -11.01 14.27
N GLY A 70 19.20 -11.47 15.49
CA GLY A 70 19.96 -11.13 16.71
C GLY A 70 19.68 -9.72 17.27
N LYS A 71 18.85 -8.90 16.61
CA LYS A 71 18.51 -7.57 17.09
C LYS A 71 17.23 -7.60 17.92
N PRO A 72 17.21 -7.00 19.13
CA PRO A 72 16.02 -6.89 19.95
C PRO A 72 15.10 -5.76 19.43
N ILE A 73 13.83 -6.07 19.28
CA ILE A 73 12.76 -5.16 18.88
C ILE A 73 11.81 -5.04 20.07
N ARG A 74 11.60 -3.83 20.58
CA ARG A 74 10.67 -3.59 21.68
C ARG A 74 9.25 -3.88 21.25
N VAL A 75 8.51 -4.67 22.04
CA VAL A 75 7.08 -4.94 21.80
C VAL A 75 6.25 -4.34 22.92
N THR A 76 5.18 -3.65 22.57
CA THR A 76 4.18 -3.11 23.50
C THR A 76 2.77 -3.60 23.10
N ALA A 77 1.83 -3.56 24.06
CA ALA A 77 0.44 -3.98 23.87
C ALA A 77 -0.54 -2.90 24.32
N CYS A 78 -0.28 -1.66 23.91
CA CYS A 78 -1.07 -0.48 24.28
C CYS A 78 -2.25 -0.29 23.33
N ARG A 79 -3.44 -0.05 23.86
CA ARG A 79 -4.63 0.32 23.09
C ARG A 79 -4.64 1.79 22.72
N ASP A 80 -4.18 2.64 23.62
CA ASP A 80 -4.00 4.08 23.38
C ASP A 80 -2.58 4.31 22.85
N PRO A 81 -2.43 4.87 21.65
CA PRO A 81 -1.12 5.15 21.09
C PRO A 81 -0.25 6.09 21.93
N LYS A 82 -0.84 6.93 22.79
CA LYS A 82 -0.11 7.83 23.69
C LYS A 82 0.77 7.10 24.71
N GLU A 83 0.41 5.85 25.03
CA GLU A 83 1.08 5.02 26.03
C GLU A 83 2.24 4.18 25.45
N ILE A 84 2.44 4.19 24.12
CA ILE A 84 3.39 3.28 23.46
C ILE A 84 4.84 3.68 23.77
N GLY A 85 5.14 4.99 23.92
CA GLY A 85 6.48 5.47 24.19
C GLY A 85 7.45 5.28 23.03
N TRP A 86 7.08 5.74 21.85
CA TRP A 86 7.95 5.66 20.64
C TRP A 86 9.28 6.35 20.83
N GLY A 87 9.31 7.50 21.52
CA GLY A 87 10.52 8.25 21.82
C GLY A 87 11.51 7.46 22.68
N GLU A 88 11.05 6.66 23.64
CA GLU A 88 11.88 5.80 24.48
C GLU A 88 12.56 4.68 23.68
N ALA A 89 11.84 4.17 22.67
CA ALA A 89 12.38 3.18 21.73
C ALA A 89 13.28 3.82 20.66
N GLY A 90 13.33 5.14 20.58
CA GLY A 90 14.05 5.90 19.58
C GLY A 90 13.41 5.85 18.20
N ALA A 91 12.14 5.45 18.07
CA ALA A 91 11.42 5.43 16.81
C ALA A 91 11.07 6.86 16.37
N GLU A 92 11.67 7.30 15.28
CA GLU A 92 11.45 8.64 14.74
C GLU A 92 10.20 8.69 13.84
N TYR A 93 10.01 7.68 13.03
CA TYR A 93 8.86 7.53 12.13
C TYR A 93 7.99 6.36 12.61
N VAL A 94 6.68 6.55 12.62
CA VAL A 94 5.73 5.50 12.96
C VAL A 94 4.87 5.15 11.76
N VAL A 95 4.82 3.87 11.42
CA VAL A 95 3.88 3.32 10.46
C VAL A 95 2.60 2.95 11.19
N GLU A 96 1.52 3.66 10.93
CA GLU A 96 0.19 3.36 11.45
C GLU A 96 -0.49 2.33 10.53
N SER A 97 -0.55 1.08 10.96
CA SER A 97 -1.08 -0.05 10.17
C SER A 97 -2.22 -0.82 10.86
N THR A 98 -2.84 -0.23 11.89
CA THR A 98 -4.04 -0.81 12.53
C THR A 98 -5.33 -0.55 11.74
N GLY A 99 -5.36 0.52 10.92
CA GLY A 99 -6.55 1.00 10.24
C GLY A 99 -7.53 1.76 11.15
N LEU A 100 -7.16 2.08 12.39
CA LEU A 100 -8.01 2.76 13.38
C LEU A 100 -7.73 4.27 13.48
N PHE A 101 -6.47 4.68 13.36
CA PHE A 101 -6.02 6.05 13.57
C PHE A 101 -5.75 6.77 12.23
N LEU A 102 -6.81 6.91 11.41
CA LEU A 102 -6.74 7.37 10.02
C LEU A 102 -7.17 8.84 9.83
N THR A 103 -7.10 9.64 10.87
CA THR A 103 -7.28 11.11 10.82
C THR A 103 -6.09 11.77 11.49
N LYS A 104 -5.80 13.01 11.12
CA LYS A 104 -4.75 13.81 11.74
C LYS A 104 -4.90 13.87 13.26
N GLU A 105 -6.13 14.12 13.72
CA GLU A 105 -6.47 14.16 15.15
C GLU A 105 -6.11 12.86 15.88
N LYS A 106 -6.49 11.71 15.31
CA LYS A 106 -6.21 10.41 15.93
C LYS A 106 -4.74 10.03 15.88
N ALA A 107 -4.07 10.30 14.74
CA ALA A 107 -2.66 9.98 14.56
C ALA A 107 -1.74 10.89 15.40
N GLN A 108 -2.24 12.05 15.85
CA GLN A 108 -1.53 12.94 16.77
C GLN A 108 -1.06 12.22 18.04
N ALA A 109 -1.79 11.22 18.51
CA ALA A 109 -1.44 10.40 19.66
C ALA A 109 -0.06 9.74 19.55
N HIS A 110 0.39 9.40 18.33
CA HIS A 110 1.73 8.85 18.10
C HIS A 110 2.82 9.92 18.29
N LEU A 111 2.55 11.16 17.90
CA LEU A 111 3.49 12.28 18.13
C LEU A 111 3.61 12.58 19.62
N GLU A 112 2.49 12.54 20.35
CA GLU A 112 2.45 12.70 21.81
C GLU A 112 3.22 11.57 22.54
N ALA A 113 3.30 10.38 21.94
CA ALA A 113 4.11 9.25 22.41
C ALA A 113 5.60 9.35 22.02
N GLY A 114 6.02 10.45 21.40
CA GLY A 114 7.42 10.74 21.10
C GLY A 114 7.89 10.42 19.68
N ALA A 115 7.00 10.02 18.78
CA ALA A 115 7.33 9.94 17.35
C ALA A 115 7.49 11.35 16.78
N LYS A 116 8.36 11.50 15.77
CA LYS A 116 8.51 12.77 15.04
C LYS A 116 7.54 12.85 13.86
N TYR A 117 7.29 11.71 13.20
CA TYR A 117 6.48 11.60 11.99
C TYR A 117 5.62 10.34 12.02
N VAL A 118 4.46 10.41 11.36
CA VAL A 118 3.51 9.29 11.22
C VAL A 118 3.15 9.09 9.76
N VAL A 119 3.25 7.87 9.27
CA VAL A 119 2.79 7.45 7.95
C VAL A 119 1.65 6.46 8.10
N MET A 120 0.45 6.88 7.74
CA MET A 120 -0.72 5.99 7.70
C MET A 120 -0.61 5.03 6.52
N SER A 121 -0.67 3.73 6.77
CA SER A 121 -0.69 2.70 5.72
C SER A 121 -2.11 2.43 5.18
N ALA A 122 -2.90 3.48 5.06
CA ALA A 122 -4.25 3.47 4.51
C ALA A 122 -4.63 4.89 4.08
N PRO A 123 -5.66 5.06 3.21
CA PRO A 123 -6.17 6.38 2.88
C PRO A 123 -6.63 7.13 4.13
N SER A 124 -6.24 8.39 4.25
CA SER A 124 -6.75 9.25 5.31
C SER A 124 -8.26 9.48 5.15
N LYS A 125 -8.94 9.63 6.29
CA LYS A 125 -10.39 9.92 6.35
C LYS A 125 -10.72 11.40 6.46
N ASP A 126 -9.69 12.23 6.44
CA ASP A 126 -9.76 13.69 6.49
C ASP A 126 -8.90 14.31 5.38
N ASP A 127 -8.43 15.54 5.58
CA ASP A 127 -7.56 16.28 4.67
C ASP A 127 -6.06 16.02 4.86
N THR A 128 -5.67 15.02 5.67
CA THR A 128 -4.26 14.61 5.81
C THR A 128 -3.64 14.36 4.43
N PRO A 129 -2.48 14.96 4.13
CA PRO A 129 -1.83 14.80 2.83
C PRO A 129 -1.59 13.34 2.47
N MET A 130 -1.93 12.99 1.23
CA MET A 130 -1.74 11.65 0.67
C MET A 130 -0.67 11.67 -0.40
N PHE A 131 0.23 10.69 -0.35
CA PHE A 131 1.32 10.56 -1.30
C PHE A 131 1.34 9.17 -1.95
N VAL A 132 1.69 9.16 -3.22
CA VAL A 132 2.02 7.96 -4.00
C VAL A 132 3.41 8.17 -4.57
N CYS A 133 4.34 7.30 -4.23
CA CYS A 133 5.71 7.37 -4.73
C CYS A 133 5.75 7.31 -6.27
N GLY A 134 6.59 8.12 -6.89
CA GLY A 134 6.65 8.30 -8.35
C GLY A 134 5.60 9.26 -8.91
N VAL A 135 4.55 9.58 -8.15
CA VAL A 135 3.44 10.42 -8.65
C VAL A 135 3.47 11.83 -8.06
N ASN A 136 3.42 11.95 -6.74
CA ASN A 136 3.32 13.26 -6.08
C ASN A 136 4.17 13.41 -4.81
N GLN A 137 5.08 12.48 -4.49
CA GLN A 137 5.90 12.60 -3.27
C GLN A 137 6.73 13.88 -3.23
N ASP A 138 7.10 14.43 -4.40
CA ASP A 138 7.89 15.66 -4.47
C ASP A 138 7.11 16.91 -4.04
N SER A 139 5.79 16.79 -3.87
CA SER A 139 4.97 17.83 -3.26
C SER A 139 4.98 17.80 -1.73
N TYR A 140 5.74 16.88 -1.11
CA TYR A 140 5.88 16.83 0.34
C TYR A 140 6.53 18.10 0.88
N VAL A 141 5.86 18.76 1.80
CA VAL A 141 6.36 19.97 2.47
C VAL A 141 7.16 19.56 3.71
N PRO A 142 8.44 20.01 3.83
CA PRO A 142 9.25 19.73 5.01
C PRO A 142 8.53 20.05 6.32
N GLY A 143 8.64 19.18 7.30
CA GLY A 143 7.98 19.35 8.62
C GLY A 143 6.52 18.88 8.66
N THR A 144 5.92 18.41 7.57
CA THR A 144 4.60 17.76 7.61
C THR A 144 4.72 16.45 8.38
N GLN A 145 4.18 16.42 9.61
CA GLN A 145 4.42 15.31 10.54
C GLN A 145 3.53 14.08 10.29
N ILE A 146 2.33 14.27 9.77
CA ILE A 146 1.36 13.18 9.56
C ILE A 146 0.97 13.15 8.10
N VAL A 147 1.18 11.99 7.46
CA VAL A 147 0.88 11.77 6.04
C VAL A 147 0.23 10.39 5.84
N SER A 148 -0.36 10.18 4.67
CA SER A 148 -0.91 8.90 4.25
C SER A 148 -0.22 8.40 2.99
N ASN A 149 0.08 7.09 2.93
CA ASN A 149 0.58 6.41 1.74
C ASN A 149 -0.56 5.92 0.81
N ALA A 150 -1.77 6.49 0.96
CA ALA A 150 -2.98 6.09 0.22
C ALA A 150 -3.30 4.58 0.39
N SER A 151 -3.97 3.96 -0.59
CA SER A 151 -4.24 2.51 -0.61
C SER A 151 -3.34 1.79 -1.62
N CYS A 152 -3.25 0.45 -1.50
CA CYS A 152 -2.56 -0.36 -2.50
C CYS A 152 -3.14 -0.19 -3.91
N THR A 153 -4.47 -0.13 -4.02
CA THR A 153 -5.16 0.11 -5.30
C THR A 153 -4.86 1.51 -5.86
N THR A 154 -4.81 2.54 -5.00
CA THR A 154 -4.41 3.90 -5.44
C THR A 154 -2.97 3.92 -5.92
N ASN A 155 -2.07 3.21 -5.24
CA ASN A 155 -0.67 3.07 -5.64
C ASN A 155 -0.49 2.34 -6.98
N CYS A 156 -1.42 1.43 -7.33
CA CYS A 156 -1.43 0.79 -8.65
C CYS A 156 -2.03 1.70 -9.73
N LEU A 157 -3.16 2.33 -9.43
CA LEU A 157 -3.90 3.14 -10.42
C LEU A 157 -3.20 4.45 -10.77
N ALA A 158 -2.62 5.15 -9.78
CA ALA A 158 -2.08 6.49 -9.98
C ALA A 158 -0.91 6.54 -10.98
N PRO A 159 0.07 5.61 -10.98
CA PRO A 159 1.15 5.61 -11.98
C PRO A 159 0.64 5.50 -13.42
N ILE A 160 -0.25 4.54 -13.72
CA ILE A 160 -0.79 4.40 -15.09
C ILE A 160 -1.71 5.56 -15.47
N ALA A 161 -2.49 6.08 -14.52
CA ALA A 161 -3.33 7.26 -14.75
C ALA A 161 -2.49 8.52 -15.01
N LYS A 162 -1.35 8.67 -14.30
CA LYS A 162 -0.39 9.76 -14.55
C LYS A 162 0.13 9.72 -15.97
N VAL A 163 0.67 8.57 -16.41
CA VAL A 163 1.21 8.42 -17.77
C VAL A 163 0.16 8.73 -18.83
N LEU A 164 -1.05 8.16 -18.70
CA LEU A 164 -2.13 8.42 -19.64
C LEU A 164 -2.56 9.89 -19.65
N ASN A 165 -2.67 10.52 -18.48
CA ASN A 165 -3.08 11.91 -18.36
C ASN A 165 -2.03 12.86 -18.93
N ASP A 166 -0.76 12.65 -18.60
CA ASP A 166 0.35 13.53 -19.01
C ASP A 166 0.58 13.47 -20.53
N LYS A 167 0.48 12.29 -21.13
CA LYS A 167 0.73 12.10 -22.56
C LYS A 167 -0.51 12.37 -23.43
N PHE A 168 -1.70 11.90 -23.00
CA PHE A 168 -2.90 11.87 -23.84
C PHE A 168 -4.08 12.63 -23.25
N GLY A 169 -4.06 13.00 -21.97
CA GLY A 169 -5.19 13.59 -21.26
C GLY A 169 -6.30 12.57 -20.99
N ILE A 170 -6.80 12.52 -19.76
CA ILE A 170 -7.98 11.72 -19.40
C ILE A 170 -9.18 12.66 -19.25
N LYS A 171 -10.23 12.41 -20.05
CA LYS A 171 -11.52 13.10 -19.91
C LYS A 171 -12.29 12.56 -18.71
N GLU A 172 -12.46 11.25 -18.67
CA GLU A 172 -13.19 10.51 -17.66
C GLU A 172 -12.80 9.04 -17.70
N GLY A 173 -13.04 8.32 -16.59
CA GLY A 173 -12.76 6.89 -16.56
C GLY A 173 -13.44 6.16 -15.41
N LEU A 174 -13.63 4.86 -15.64
CA LEU A 174 -14.15 3.91 -14.65
C LEU A 174 -13.08 2.87 -14.35
N MET A 175 -12.81 2.66 -13.07
CA MET A 175 -11.86 1.67 -12.59
C MET A 175 -12.60 0.51 -11.93
N THR A 176 -12.25 -0.69 -12.31
CA THR A 176 -12.59 -1.89 -11.54
C THR A 176 -11.29 -2.51 -11.03
N THR A 177 -11.18 -2.69 -9.71
CA THR A 177 -10.12 -3.57 -9.21
C THR A 177 -10.71 -4.95 -8.94
N VAL A 178 -10.14 -5.99 -9.56
CA VAL A 178 -10.36 -7.38 -9.17
C VAL A 178 -9.32 -7.68 -8.10
N HIS A 179 -9.77 -7.72 -6.86
CA HIS A 179 -8.90 -7.64 -5.68
C HIS A 179 -8.93 -8.94 -4.89
N SER A 180 -7.77 -9.39 -4.48
CA SER A 180 -7.65 -10.53 -3.57
C SER A 180 -8.36 -10.28 -2.23
N THR A 181 -8.59 -11.35 -1.49
CA THR A 181 -9.21 -11.29 -0.15
C THR A 181 -8.30 -10.53 0.83
N THR A 182 -8.93 -9.84 1.77
CA THR A 182 -8.22 -9.13 2.84
C THR A 182 -8.72 -9.61 4.21
N ALA A 183 -7.94 -9.36 5.26
CA ALA A 183 -8.23 -9.80 6.63
C ALA A 183 -9.56 -9.28 7.20
N THR A 184 -10.17 -8.27 6.58
CA THR A 184 -11.48 -7.74 7.01
C THR A 184 -12.67 -8.56 6.51
N GLN A 185 -12.46 -9.43 5.52
CA GLN A 185 -13.51 -10.29 4.97
C GLN A 185 -13.73 -11.54 5.83
N LYS A 186 -14.93 -12.11 5.74
CA LYS A 186 -15.28 -13.34 6.46
C LYS A 186 -14.88 -14.57 5.65
N THR A 187 -14.31 -15.56 6.32
CA THR A 187 -13.94 -16.86 5.68
C THR A 187 -15.18 -17.66 5.30
N VAL A 188 -16.19 -17.64 6.17
CA VAL A 188 -17.51 -18.23 5.96
C VAL A 188 -18.58 -17.15 6.17
N ASP A 189 -19.83 -17.39 5.75
CA ASP A 189 -20.91 -16.43 5.96
C ASP A 189 -21.02 -16.04 7.44
N GLY A 190 -20.96 -14.74 7.72
CA GLY A 190 -21.01 -14.22 9.08
C GLY A 190 -21.52 -12.77 9.13
N PRO A 191 -21.94 -12.29 10.29
CA PRO A 191 -22.53 -10.97 10.42
C PRO A 191 -21.53 -9.86 10.08
N SER A 192 -21.98 -8.92 9.26
CA SER A 192 -21.27 -7.69 8.91
C SER A 192 -22.29 -6.56 8.75
N MET A 193 -22.56 -5.82 9.82
CA MET A 193 -23.64 -4.83 9.85
C MET A 193 -23.39 -3.62 8.95
N LYS A 194 -22.14 -3.27 8.69
CA LYS A 194 -21.76 -2.12 7.84
C LYS A 194 -21.65 -2.46 6.36
N ASP A 195 -21.29 -3.70 6.06
CA ASP A 195 -21.11 -4.21 4.71
C ASP A 195 -21.62 -5.64 4.62
N TRP A 196 -22.87 -5.80 4.24
CA TRP A 196 -23.52 -7.11 4.18
C TRP A 196 -22.85 -8.05 3.18
N ARG A 197 -22.39 -7.50 2.04
CA ARG A 197 -21.65 -8.29 1.03
C ARG A 197 -20.31 -8.77 1.58
N GLY A 198 -19.59 -7.92 2.32
CA GLY A 198 -18.34 -8.29 2.99
C GLY A 198 -18.51 -9.32 4.12
N GLY A 199 -19.75 -9.59 4.57
CA GLY A 199 -20.10 -10.68 5.49
C GLY A 199 -20.19 -12.06 4.82
N ARG A 200 -20.17 -12.14 3.48
CA ARG A 200 -20.27 -13.40 2.76
C ARG A 200 -18.91 -14.07 2.63
N ALA A 201 -18.92 -15.41 2.52
CA ALA A 201 -17.74 -16.26 2.45
C ALA A 201 -16.80 -15.82 1.32
N ALA A 202 -15.65 -15.27 1.68
CA ALA A 202 -14.66 -14.73 0.73
C ALA A 202 -14.02 -15.82 -0.14
N SER A 203 -13.95 -17.05 0.38
CA SER A 203 -13.34 -18.19 -0.30
C SER A 203 -14.18 -18.79 -1.44
N ALA A 204 -15.44 -18.36 -1.58
CA ALA A 204 -16.38 -18.99 -2.52
C ALA A 204 -17.22 -17.99 -3.33
N ASN A 205 -16.92 -16.69 -3.25
CA ASN A 205 -17.74 -15.65 -3.87
C ASN A 205 -16.91 -14.61 -4.62
N ILE A 206 -17.51 -14.04 -5.67
CA ILE A 206 -17.12 -12.73 -6.20
C ILE A 206 -17.95 -11.69 -5.46
N ILE A 207 -17.31 -10.80 -4.71
CA ILE A 207 -17.98 -9.87 -3.80
C ILE A 207 -17.77 -8.42 -4.27
N PRO A 208 -18.81 -7.76 -4.83
CA PRO A 208 -18.75 -6.33 -5.11
C PRO A 208 -18.59 -5.53 -3.82
N SER A 209 -17.64 -4.62 -3.80
CA SER A 209 -17.34 -3.75 -2.66
C SER A 209 -17.07 -2.32 -3.12
N SER A 210 -17.46 -1.35 -2.33
CA SER A 210 -17.12 0.04 -2.60
C SER A 210 -15.61 0.26 -2.42
N THR A 211 -15.06 1.16 -3.22
CA THR A 211 -13.66 1.61 -3.07
C THR A 211 -13.55 3.11 -3.27
N GLY A 212 -12.75 3.75 -2.44
CA GLY A 212 -12.37 5.16 -2.63
C GLY A 212 -11.11 5.35 -3.46
N ALA A 213 -10.48 4.26 -3.94
CA ALA A 213 -9.16 4.32 -4.56
C ALA A 213 -9.10 5.20 -5.81
N ALA A 214 -10.11 5.11 -6.70
CA ALA A 214 -10.17 5.94 -7.91
C ALA A 214 -10.39 7.43 -7.58
N LYS A 215 -11.22 7.73 -6.58
CA LYS A 215 -11.41 9.11 -6.10
C LYS A 215 -10.15 9.66 -5.43
N ALA A 216 -9.39 8.81 -4.74
CA ALA A 216 -8.14 9.19 -4.12
C ALA A 216 -7.06 9.57 -5.13
N VAL A 217 -7.12 9.07 -6.38
CA VAL A 217 -6.23 9.53 -7.45
C VAL A 217 -6.39 11.03 -7.70
N GLY A 218 -7.60 11.58 -7.63
CA GLY A 218 -7.82 13.03 -7.73
C GLY A 218 -7.23 13.87 -6.60
N LYS A 219 -6.85 13.24 -5.47
CA LYS A 219 -6.11 13.92 -4.39
C LYS A 219 -4.59 13.95 -4.64
N VAL A 220 -4.06 12.95 -5.36
CA VAL A 220 -2.63 12.85 -5.67
C VAL A 220 -2.29 13.39 -7.06
N ILE A 221 -3.26 13.43 -7.97
CA ILE A 221 -3.20 14.06 -9.31
C ILE A 221 -4.40 15.00 -9.41
N PRO A 222 -4.27 16.28 -9.04
CA PRO A 222 -5.40 17.21 -8.96
C PRO A 222 -6.18 17.37 -10.27
N GLU A 223 -5.52 17.24 -11.43
CA GLU A 223 -6.13 17.33 -12.76
C GLU A 223 -7.15 16.22 -13.02
N LEU A 224 -7.05 15.11 -12.28
CA LEU A 224 -7.99 13.98 -12.36
C LEU A 224 -9.10 14.02 -11.31
N ASN A 225 -9.19 15.10 -10.53
CA ASN A 225 -10.24 15.25 -9.53
C ASN A 225 -11.61 15.27 -10.20
N GLY A 226 -12.51 14.38 -9.77
CA GLY A 226 -13.85 14.22 -10.34
C GLY A 226 -13.93 13.46 -11.66
N LYS A 227 -12.80 13.14 -12.30
CA LYS A 227 -12.77 12.42 -13.59
C LYS A 227 -12.77 10.89 -13.43
N LEU A 228 -12.36 10.36 -12.28
CA LEU A 228 -12.26 8.92 -12.03
C LEU A 228 -13.15 8.47 -10.88
N THR A 229 -13.84 7.35 -11.09
CA THR A 229 -14.52 6.60 -10.03
C THR A 229 -14.40 5.11 -10.29
N GLY A 230 -14.86 4.27 -9.35
CA GLY A 230 -14.73 2.83 -9.57
C GLY A 230 -15.30 1.97 -8.45
N ILE A 231 -15.12 0.68 -8.63
CA ILE A 231 -15.61 -0.38 -7.74
C ILE A 231 -14.52 -1.44 -7.53
N SER A 232 -14.66 -2.25 -6.49
CA SER A 232 -13.83 -3.42 -6.24
C SER A 232 -14.66 -4.69 -6.36
N MET A 233 -14.12 -5.69 -7.06
CA MET A 233 -14.62 -7.06 -7.07
C MET A 233 -13.65 -7.91 -6.26
N ARG A 234 -14.05 -8.36 -5.06
CA ARG A 234 -13.24 -9.29 -4.27
C ARG A 234 -13.41 -10.70 -4.81
N VAL A 235 -12.27 -11.39 -4.99
CA VAL A 235 -12.22 -12.75 -5.56
C VAL A 235 -11.45 -13.68 -4.61
N PRO A 236 -11.65 -15.01 -4.71
CA PRO A 236 -11.02 -16.00 -3.82
C PRO A 236 -9.53 -16.24 -4.10
N THR A 237 -8.76 -15.20 -4.37
CA THR A 237 -7.29 -15.23 -4.40
C THR A 237 -6.75 -14.65 -3.10
N LEU A 238 -5.61 -15.14 -2.63
CA LEU A 238 -5.06 -14.73 -1.33
C LEU A 238 -4.19 -13.48 -1.40
N ASP A 239 -3.59 -13.24 -2.57
CA ASP A 239 -2.77 -12.07 -2.85
C ASP A 239 -2.71 -11.82 -4.35
N VAL A 240 -2.14 -10.71 -4.74
CA VAL A 240 -2.07 -10.11 -6.06
C VAL A 240 -3.45 -9.74 -6.63
N SER A 241 -3.58 -8.52 -6.97
CA SER A 241 -4.78 -7.88 -7.47
C SER A 241 -4.50 -7.24 -8.84
N VAL A 242 -5.56 -6.84 -9.54
CA VAL A 242 -5.46 -6.17 -10.83
C VAL A 242 -6.37 -4.95 -10.88
N VAL A 243 -5.88 -3.87 -11.48
CA VAL A 243 -6.64 -2.69 -11.87
C VAL A 243 -6.99 -2.80 -13.34
N ASP A 244 -8.28 -2.68 -13.64
CA ASP A 244 -8.87 -2.45 -14.96
C ASP A 244 -9.31 -0.99 -15.01
N LEU A 245 -8.61 -0.17 -15.79
CA LEU A 245 -8.97 1.23 -16.02
C LEU A 245 -9.50 1.38 -17.44
N THR A 246 -10.79 1.64 -17.56
CA THR A 246 -11.43 2.02 -18.83
C THR A 246 -11.62 3.54 -18.84
N CYS A 247 -11.09 4.23 -19.85
CA CYS A 247 -11.15 5.69 -19.91
C CYS A 247 -11.26 6.25 -21.32
N ASN A 248 -11.83 7.45 -21.42
CA ASN A 248 -11.80 8.30 -22.58
C ASN A 248 -10.60 9.24 -22.53
N LEU A 249 -9.78 9.24 -23.59
CA LEU A 249 -8.63 10.13 -23.77
C LEU A 249 -9.03 11.42 -24.51
N GLU A 250 -8.35 12.52 -24.22
CA GLU A 250 -8.51 13.79 -24.92
C GLU A 250 -7.86 13.75 -26.30
N LYS A 251 -6.64 13.19 -26.37
CA LYS A 251 -5.88 12.99 -27.59
C LYS A 251 -5.97 11.52 -28.01
N PRO A 252 -6.17 11.22 -29.31
CA PRO A 252 -6.15 9.85 -29.77
C PRO A 252 -4.79 9.19 -29.55
N ALA A 253 -4.78 7.93 -29.16
CA ALA A 253 -3.57 7.14 -28.92
C ALA A 253 -3.81 5.68 -29.33
N THR A 254 -2.94 5.15 -30.18
CA THR A 254 -2.97 3.74 -30.53
C THR A 254 -2.46 2.87 -29.36
N LYS A 255 -2.71 1.55 -29.45
CA LYS A 255 -2.08 0.59 -28.50
C LYS A 255 -0.56 0.79 -28.43
N ALA A 256 0.08 0.97 -29.59
CA ALA A 256 1.53 1.14 -29.65
C ALA A 256 2.00 2.42 -28.91
N ASP A 257 1.28 3.52 -29.06
CA ASP A 257 1.61 4.78 -28.38
C ASP A 257 1.49 4.64 -26.87
N ILE A 258 0.42 4.00 -26.37
CA ILE A 258 0.21 3.77 -24.95
C ILE A 258 1.27 2.83 -24.38
N CYS A 259 1.56 1.71 -25.04
CA CYS A 259 2.59 0.77 -24.61
C CYS A 259 3.97 1.43 -24.59
N ALA A 260 4.30 2.24 -25.60
CA ALA A 260 5.57 2.97 -25.65
C ALA A 260 5.69 3.97 -24.49
N ALA A 261 4.63 4.74 -24.21
CA ALA A 261 4.59 5.69 -23.09
C ALA A 261 4.74 4.99 -21.73
N MET A 262 4.06 3.87 -21.52
CA MET A 262 4.15 3.09 -20.28
C MET A 262 5.55 2.49 -20.10
N LYS A 263 6.14 1.96 -21.16
CA LYS A 263 7.51 1.42 -21.15
C LYS A 263 8.53 2.51 -20.85
N GLU A 264 8.47 3.64 -21.55
CA GLU A 264 9.31 4.80 -21.30
C GLU A 264 9.26 5.23 -19.82
N ALA A 265 8.05 5.36 -19.27
CA ALA A 265 7.86 5.75 -17.87
C ALA A 265 8.41 4.70 -16.90
N SER A 266 8.21 3.41 -17.16
CA SER A 266 8.70 2.31 -16.30
C SER A 266 10.23 2.21 -16.25
N GLU A 267 10.90 2.55 -17.33
CA GLU A 267 12.36 2.58 -17.43
C GLU A 267 12.95 3.91 -16.93
N GLY A 268 12.15 4.97 -16.93
CA GLY A 268 12.50 6.36 -16.61
C GLY A 268 11.96 6.86 -15.27
N GLU A 269 11.04 7.82 -15.33
CA GLU A 269 10.55 8.57 -14.15
C GLU A 269 9.83 7.73 -13.10
N LEU A 270 9.19 6.63 -13.52
CA LEU A 270 8.47 5.70 -12.64
C LEU A 270 9.25 4.40 -12.37
N LYS A 271 10.54 4.39 -12.62
CA LYS A 271 11.39 3.22 -12.35
C LYS A 271 11.29 2.77 -10.89
N GLY A 272 11.02 1.46 -10.70
CA GLY A 272 10.82 0.87 -9.37
C GLY A 272 9.43 1.14 -8.75
N VAL A 273 8.54 1.83 -9.50
CA VAL A 273 7.14 2.04 -9.15
C VAL A 273 6.24 1.36 -10.19
N LEU A 274 6.44 1.70 -11.47
CA LEU A 274 5.76 1.09 -12.60
C LEU A 274 6.65 -0.01 -13.21
N GLY A 275 6.14 -1.23 -13.27
CA GLY A 275 6.66 -2.32 -14.06
C GLY A 275 5.96 -2.39 -15.42
N TYR A 276 6.52 -3.15 -16.35
CA TYR A 276 5.99 -3.35 -17.71
C TYR A 276 6.20 -4.79 -18.13
N THR A 277 5.16 -5.44 -18.68
CA THR A 277 5.27 -6.80 -19.22
C THR A 277 4.55 -6.94 -20.56
N GLU A 278 5.11 -7.79 -21.42
CA GLU A 278 4.51 -8.28 -22.67
C GLU A 278 4.22 -9.79 -22.62
N ASP A 279 4.54 -10.43 -21.49
CA ASP A 279 4.34 -11.87 -21.31
C ASP A 279 2.85 -12.21 -21.05
N ALA A 280 2.48 -13.45 -21.34
CA ALA A 280 1.15 -13.98 -21.05
C ALA A 280 1.06 -14.40 -19.57
N VAL A 281 0.92 -13.43 -18.68
CA VAL A 281 0.99 -13.59 -17.22
C VAL A 281 -0.39 -13.69 -16.56
N VAL A 282 -0.38 -14.21 -15.34
CA VAL A 282 -1.53 -14.24 -14.43
C VAL A 282 -1.11 -13.72 -13.06
N SER A 283 -2.08 -13.49 -12.17
CA SER A 283 -1.84 -12.85 -10.87
C SER A 283 -0.70 -13.46 -10.06
N SER A 284 -0.57 -14.79 -10.03
CA SER A 284 0.45 -15.47 -9.22
C SER A 284 1.89 -15.22 -9.68
N ASP A 285 2.10 -14.76 -10.91
CA ASP A 285 3.43 -14.45 -11.45
C ASP A 285 4.03 -13.19 -10.82
N PHE A 286 3.19 -12.36 -10.19
CA PHE A 286 3.59 -11.12 -9.53
C PHE A 286 3.67 -11.23 -8.00
N LEU A 287 3.57 -12.43 -7.45
CA LEU A 287 3.68 -12.63 -6.02
C LEU A 287 5.09 -12.25 -5.54
N GLY A 288 5.15 -11.31 -4.62
CA GLY A 288 6.42 -10.78 -4.09
C GLY A 288 7.05 -9.66 -4.95
N ASP A 289 6.40 -9.23 -6.02
CA ASP A 289 6.92 -8.13 -6.85
C ASP A 289 6.85 -6.79 -6.09
N PRO A 290 7.97 -6.04 -5.99
CA PRO A 290 8.02 -4.78 -5.26
C PRO A 290 7.40 -3.59 -5.99
N HIS A 291 7.07 -3.68 -7.28
CA HIS A 291 6.36 -2.64 -8.00
C HIS A 291 4.92 -2.53 -7.48
N THR A 292 4.41 -1.32 -7.40
CA THR A 292 3.00 -1.10 -7.02
C THR A 292 2.04 -1.08 -8.19
N SER A 293 2.56 -1.07 -9.41
CA SER A 293 1.79 -1.03 -10.65
C SER A 293 2.60 -1.73 -11.74
N ILE A 294 2.09 -2.79 -12.35
CA ILE A 294 2.79 -3.51 -13.43
C ILE A 294 1.86 -3.52 -14.64
N PHE A 295 2.16 -2.65 -15.59
CA PHE A 295 1.35 -2.50 -16.80
C PHE A 295 1.48 -3.73 -17.69
N ASP A 296 0.33 -4.29 -18.08
CA ASP A 296 0.24 -5.44 -18.98
C ASP A 296 -0.11 -4.96 -20.40
N ALA A 297 0.89 -4.97 -21.28
CA ALA A 297 0.77 -4.48 -22.64
C ALA A 297 -0.19 -5.32 -23.51
N ASN A 298 -0.43 -6.57 -23.14
CA ASN A 298 -1.21 -7.50 -23.94
C ASN A 298 -2.63 -7.73 -23.41
N ALA A 299 -2.94 -7.36 -22.17
CA ALA A 299 -4.26 -7.54 -21.58
C ALA A 299 -5.23 -6.37 -21.84
N GLY A 300 -4.75 -5.24 -22.39
CA GLY A 300 -5.57 -4.05 -22.67
C GLY A 300 -6.51 -4.24 -23.85
N VAL A 301 -7.58 -3.43 -23.90
CA VAL A 301 -8.56 -3.37 -24.99
C VAL A 301 -8.64 -1.95 -25.53
N TYR A 302 -8.54 -1.80 -26.83
CA TYR A 302 -8.53 -0.51 -27.52
C TYR A 302 -9.69 -0.48 -28.52
N LEU A 303 -10.85 0.03 -28.07
CA LEU A 303 -12.06 0.05 -28.91
C LEU A 303 -11.97 1.12 -30.01
N THR A 304 -11.46 2.28 -29.63
CA THR A 304 -11.08 3.38 -30.52
C THR A 304 -9.79 4.00 -29.99
N ASP A 305 -9.15 4.87 -30.76
CA ASP A 305 -7.95 5.59 -30.31
C ASP A 305 -8.20 6.53 -29.10
N ASN A 306 -9.47 6.80 -28.77
CA ASN A 306 -9.83 7.61 -27.60
C ASN A 306 -10.50 6.82 -26.48
N PHE A 307 -11.02 5.61 -26.73
CA PHE A 307 -11.70 4.80 -25.72
C PHE A 307 -10.95 3.51 -25.48
N VAL A 308 -10.25 3.46 -24.36
CA VAL A 308 -9.26 2.44 -24.08
C VAL A 308 -9.47 1.81 -22.71
N LYS A 309 -9.08 0.56 -22.59
CA LYS A 309 -8.97 -0.18 -21.35
C LYS A 309 -7.52 -0.62 -21.16
N VAL A 310 -6.93 -0.27 -20.02
CA VAL A 310 -5.58 -0.70 -19.63
C VAL A 310 -5.64 -1.54 -18.38
N ILE A 311 -4.71 -2.47 -18.27
CA ILE A 311 -4.61 -3.44 -17.17
C ILE A 311 -3.28 -3.24 -16.46
N SER A 312 -3.32 -3.24 -15.12
CA SER A 312 -2.13 -3.19 -14.30
C SER A 312 -2.26 -4.10 -13.09
N TRP A 313 -1.25 -4.94 -12.88
CA TRP A 313 -1.13 -5.88 -11.78
C TRP A 313 -0.43 -5.26 -10.58
N TYR A 314 -0.68 -5.78 -9.38
CA TYR A 314 0.04 -5.39 -8.18
C TYR A 314 -0.06 -6.44 -7.08
N ASP A 315 1.08 -6.74 -6.45
CA ASP A 315 1.07 -7.40 -5.14
C ASP A 315 0.58 -6.38 -4.11
N ASN A 316 -0.63 -6.59 -3.61
CA ASN A 316 -1.30 -5.62 -2.73
C ASN A 316 -0.68 -5.55 -1.33
N GLU A 317 0.28 -6.41 -1.00
CA GLU A 317 0.99 -6.46 0.27
C GLU A 317 2.45 -6.02 0.14
N ILE A 318 3.26 -6.67 -0.69
CA ILE A 318 4.71 -6.42 -0.80
C ILE A 318 5.01 -5.10 -1.52
N GLY A 319 4.42 -4.86 -2.69
CA GLY A 319 4.62 -3.61 -3.43
C GLY A 319 4.24 -2.41 -2.58
N TYR A 320 3.06 -2.47 -1.96
CA TYR A 320 2.56 -1.42 -1.08
C TYR A 320 3.46 -1.20 0.15
N SER A 321 3.88 -2.27 0.82
CA SER A 321 4.71 -2.18 2.02
C SER A 321 6.08 -1.55 1.75
N ASN A 322 6.67 -1.85 0.59
CA ASN A 322 7.90 -1.19 0.15
C ASN A 322 7.70 0.31 -0.05
N LYS A 323 6.57 0.75 -0.62
CA LYS A 323 6.32 2.18 -0.85
C LYS A 323 6.02 2.96 0.43
N VAL A 324 5.52 2.32 1.47
CA VAL A 324 5.47 2.93 2.82
C VAL A 324 6.89 3.29 3.29
N LEU A 325 7.85 2.39 3.11
CA LEU A 325 9.25 2.64 3.48
C LEU A 325 9.92 3.66 2.55
N ASP A 326 9.62 3.63 1.26
CA ASP A 326 10.15 4.62 0.29
C ASP A 326 9.63 6.03 0.61
N LEU A 327 8.36 6.17 1.02
CA LEU A 327 7.82 7.45 1.47
C LEU A 327 8.54 7.94 2.74
N ILE A 328 8.81 7.07 3.71
CA ILE A 328 9.59 7.43 4.91
C ILE A 328 11.01 7.88 4.53
N ALA A 329 11.67 7.16 3.62
CA ALA A 329 13.01 7.53 3.15
C ALA A 329 13.01 8.88 2.43
N HIS A 330 11.99 9.14 1.60
CA HIS A 330 11.80 10.44 0.96
C HIS A 330 11.57 11.56 1.99
N MET A 331 10.66 11.36 2.94
CA MET A 331 10.41 12.32 4.02
C MET A 331 11.69 12.62 4.80
N LYS A 332 12.47 11.57 5.15
CA LYS A 332 13.74 11.74 5.85
C LYS A 332 14.74 12.56 5.03
N LYS A 333 14.85 12.28 3.73
CA LYS A 333 15.75 13.03 2.83
C LYS A 333 15.37 14.52 2.76
N VAL A 334 14.08 14.83 2.72
CA VAL A 334 13.57 16.20 2.61
C VAL A 334 13.67 16.97 3.93
N ASN A 335 13.49 16.29 5.06
CA ASN A 335 13.54 16.90 6.39
C ASN A 335 14.97 17.08 6.94
N GLY A 336 15.96 16.40 6.40
CA GLY A 336 17.38 16.42 6.82
C GLY A 336 17.70 15.36 7.85
#